data_5bbee0e257a34d325c044477c6b940e4
#
_entry.id   5bbee0e257a34d325c044477c6b940e4
#
_cell.length_a   1.000
_cell.length_b   1.000
_cell.length_c   1.000
_cell.angle_alpha   90.00
_cell.angle_beta   90.00
_cell.angle_gamma   90.00
#
_symmetry.space_group_name_H-M   'P 1'
#
loop_
_entity.id
_entity.type
_entity.pdbx_description
1 polymer ?
#
loop_
_entity_poly.entity_id
_entity_poly.type
_entity_poly.pdbx_seq_one_letter_code
_entity_poly.pdbx_strand_id
1 'polypeptide(L)'
;MVIILLLLLLSLTEAKANPIGEFIQLTGPAQVDKKAGSSVDVSLGSKVESLDTIRTARARANIKFKDDTQVAITENSKLVIDEYVYDPNRGAGKMSMKIALGTVRYASGAIAKNNNENINIQTPVATVGVRGTSFSMTVDEIGQSLVILLPNRDGTVGEIRVESDAGQVILNK
;
A
#
# COMPACT_ATOMS: atom_id res chain seq x y z
N MET A 1 49.15 -32.55 -20.39
CA MET A 1 47.89 -32.75 -19.69
C MET A 1 47.46 -31.37 -19.20
N VAL A 2 46.63 -30.69 -19.99
CA VAL A 2 46.20 -29.30 -19.74
C VAL A 2 44.82 -29.39 -19.07
N ILE A 3 44.75 -28.97 -17.81
CA ILE A 3 43.49 -28.86 -17.05
C ILE A 3 42.85 -27.54 -17.42
N ILE A 4 41.81 -27.57 -18.24
CA ILE A 4 40.94 -26.44 -18.53
C ILE A 4 39.98 -26.26 -17.34
N LEU A 5 40.29 -25.28 -16.49
CA LEU A 5 39.40 -24.84 -15.38
C LEU A 5 38.32 -23.96 -16.01
N LEU A 6 37.14 -24.57 -16.26
CA LEU A 6 35.95 -23.89 -16.74
C LEU A 6 35.35 -23.12 -15.57
N LEU A 7 35.68 -21.83 -15.43
CA LEU A 7 35.02 -20.91 -14.51
C LEU A 7 33.59 -20.68 -15.03
N LEU A 8 32.61 -21.38 -14.42
CA LEU A 8 31.18 -21.11 -14.61
C LEU A 8 30.86 -19.80 -13.87
N LEU A 9 30.91 -18.67 -14.58
CA LEU A 9 30.35 -17.41 -14.09
C LEU A 9 28.85 -17.58 -14.00
N LEU A 10 28.34 -17.95 -12.81
CA LEU A 10 26.94 -17.78 -12.47
C LEU A 10 26.67 -16.27 -12.44
N SER A 11 26.17 -15.72 -13.52
CA SER A 11 25.57 -14.40 -13.52
C SER A 11 24.27 -14.48 -12.67
N LEU A 12 24.35 -14.07 -11.41
CA LEU A 12 23.19 -13.75 -10.60
C LEU A 12 22.46 -12.60 -11.32
N THR A 13 21.46 -12.92 -12.12
CA THR A 13 20.49 -11.93 -12.58
C THR A 13 19.73 -11.50 -11.34
N GLU A 14 20.12 -10.37 -10.75
CA GLU A 14 19.27 -9.68 -9.79
C GLU A 14 17.93 -9.45 -10.47
N ALA A 15 16.89 -10.11 -9.96
CA ALA A 15 15.53 -9.87 -10.40
C ALA A 15 15.24 -8.39 -10.14
N LYS A 16 15.24 -7.59 -11.20
CA LYS A 16 15.03 -6.14 -11.14
C LYS A 16 13.64 -5.93 -10.57
N ALA A 17 13.57 -5.57 -9.31
CA ALA A 17 12.32 -5.29 -8.62
C ALA A 17 11.57 -4.21 -9.42
N ASN A 18 10.30 -4.47 -9.72
CA ASN A 18 9.47 -3.55 -10.48
C ASN A 18 8.75 -2.61 -9.49
N PRO A 19 9.17 -1.33 -9.39
CA PRO A 19 8.56 -0.41 -8.46
C PRO A 19 7.07 -0.23 -8.80
N ILE A 20 6.22 -0.24 -7.78
CA ILE A 20 4.77 -0.09 -7.89
C ILE A 20 4.29 1.31 -7.51
N GLY A 21 5.14 2.10 -6.85
CA GLY A 21 4.87 3.46 -6.41
C GLY A 21 6.13 4.17 -5.96
N GLU A 22 5.95 5.39 -5.49
CA GLU A 22 7.02 6.24 -4.96
C GLU A 22 6.54 7.16 -3.86
N PHE A 23 7.45 7.56 -2.99
CA PHE A 23 7.21 8.58 -1.97
C PHE A 23 7.20 9.96 -2.61
N ILE A 24 6.04 10.59 -2.71
CA ILE A 24 5.86 11.94 -3.27
C ILE A 24 5.88 13.04 -2.21
N GLN A 25 5.80 12.69 -0.93
CA GLN A 25 5.94 13.58 0.20
C GLN A 25 6.50 12.82 1.39
N LEU A 26 7.41 13.44 2.11
CA LEU A 26 8.00 12.89 3.34
C LEU A 26 8.41 14.02 4.26
N THR A 27 8.01 13.94 5.54
CA THR A 27 8.44 14.83 6.62
C THR A 27 8.85 13.99 7.81
N GLY A 28 10.14 13.97 8.11
CA GLY A 28 10.71 13.16 9.19
C GLY A 28 11.15 11.75 8.78
N PRO A 29 11.67 10.95 9.73
CA PRO A 29 12.27 9.65 9.46
C PRO A 29 11.22 8.57 9.19
N ALA A 30 11.39 7.84 8.09
CA ALA A 30 10.61 6.66 7.74
C ALA A 30 11.53 5.57 7.18
N GLN A 31 11.11 4.32 7.30
CA GLN A 31 11.85 3.15 6.82
C GLN A 31 10.94 2.23 6.01
N VAL A 32 11.55 1.53 5.08
CA VAL A 32 10.92 0.43 4.34
C VAL A 32 11.69 -0.85 4.64
N ASP A 33 10.99 -1.82 5.23
CA ASP A 33 11.50 -3.18 5.32
C ASP A 33 11.18 -3.88 4.01
N LYS A 34 12.19 -4.30 3.31
CA LYS A 34 12.10 -5.03 2.06
C LYS A 34 11.78 -6.50 2.29
N LYS A 35 11.13 -7.14 1.32
CA LYS A 35 10.86 -8.58 1.34
C LYS A 35 12.11 -9.43 1.65
N ALA A 36 13.28 -8.99 1.20
CA ALA A 36 14.56 -9.66 1.43
C ALA A 36 15.08 -9.56 2.88
N GLY A 37 14.37 -8.86 3.78
CA GLY A 37 14.71 -8.71 5.18
C GLY A 37 15.62 -7.52 5.49
N SER A 38 15.98 -6.69 4.50
CA SER A 38 16.71 -5.45 4.75
C SER A 38 15.78 -4.31 5.08
N SER A 39 16.18 -3.42 6.00
CA SER A 39 15.48 -2.16 6.28
C SER A 39 16.26 -1.01 5.64
N VAL A 40 15.57 -0.13 4.93
CA VAL A 40 16.16 0.98 4.19
C VAL A 40 15.50 2.28 4.62
N ASP A 41 16.30 3.31 4.90
CA ASP A 41 15.78 4.65 5.17
C ASP A 41 15.16 5.25 3.90
N VAL A 42 14.04 5.93 4.08
CA VAL A 42 13.25 6.53 2.99
C VAL A 42 13.64 7.99 2.78
N SER A 43 13.72 8.38 1.53
CA SER A 43 13.80 9.76 1.07
C SER A 43 12.71 10.08 0.05
N LEU A 44 12.52 11.35 -0.27
CA LEU A 44 11.61 11.77 -1.34
C LEU A 44 12.03 11.11 -2.67
N GLY A 45 11.08 10.52 -3.38
CA GLY A 45 11.33 9.77 -4.62
C GLY A 45 11.76 8.30 -4.42
N SER A 46 11.97 7.84 -3.16
CA SER A 46 12.22 6.42 -2.89
C SER A 46 11.09 5.56 -3.47
N LYS A 47 11.47 4.44 -4.06
CA LYS A 47 10.52 3.52 -4.72
C LYS A 47 9.97 2.50 -3.73
N VAL A 48 8.71 2.14 -3.95
CA VAL A 48 7.99 1.14 -3.19
C VAL A 48 7.71 -0.07 -4.08
N GLU A 49 7.78 -1.25 -3.50
CA GLU A 49 7.58 -2.53 -4.16
C GLU A 49 6.51 -3.37 -3.46
N SER A 50 6.00 -4.39 -4.14
CA SER A 50 5.13 -5.38 -3.49
C SER A 50 5.88 -6.10 -2.37
N LEU A 51 5.17 -6.37 -1.28
CA LEU A 51 5.68 -6.98 -0.05
C LEU A 51 6.60 -6.07 0.79
N ASP A 52 6.69 -4.78 0.45
CA ASP A 52 7.33 -3.81 1.32
C ASP A 52 6.47 -3.52 2.56
N THR A 53 7.15 -3.33 3.71
CA THR A 53 6.53 -2.81 4.92
C THR A 53 7.05 -1.41 5.20
N ILE A 54 6.17 -0.41 5.17
CA ILE A 54 6.48 0.98 5.45
C ILE A 54 6.26 1.25 6.93
N ARG A 55 7.26 1.84 7.58
CA ARG A 55 7.18 2.31 8.97
C ARG A 55 7.52 3.78 9.05
N THR A 56 6.63 4.54 9.69
CA THR A 56 6.90 5.93 10.06
C THR A 56 7.17 6.00 11.56
N ALA A 57 8.17 6.80 11.94
CA ALA A 57 8.34 7.23 13.32
C ALA A 57 7.61 8.57 13.50
N ARG A 58 8.31 9.66 13.86
CA ARG A 58 7.73 11.01 13.88
C ARG A 58 7.72 11.61 12.46
N ALA A 59 7.09 10.89 11.54
CA ALA A 59 7.10 11.23 10.12
C ALA A 59 5.70 11.13 9.51
N ARG A 60 5.46 11.96 8.50
CA ARG A 60 4.32 11.82 7.58
C ARG A 60 4.85 11.55 6.19
N ALA A 61 4.23 10.60 5.52
CA ALA A 61 4.60 10.21 4.16
C ALA A 61 3.36 10.19 3.27
N ASN A 62 3.57 10.42 1.97
CA ASN A 62 2.55 10.17 0.96
C ASN A 62 3.18 9.35 -0.16
N ILE A 63 2.55 8.22 -0.46
CA ILE A 63 2.95 7.31 -1.53
C ILE A 63 1.97 7.44 -2.67
N LYS A 64 2.48 7.63 -3.89
CA LYS A 64 1.70 7.59 -5.12
C LYS A 64 2.02 6.29 -5.86
N PHE A 65 1.00 5.49 -6.11
CA PHE A 65 1.08 4.25 -6.88
C PHE A 65 0.93 4.49 -8.38
N LYS A 66 1.29 3.50 -9.20
CA LYS A 66 1.23 3.58 -10.67
C LYS A 66 -0.17 3.78 -11.25
N ASP A 67 -1.20 3.40 -10.51
CA ASP A 67 -2.61 3.60 -10.87
C ASP A 67 -3.19 4.94 -10.39
N ASP A 68 -2.33 5.86 -9.93
CA ASP A 68 -2.66 7.14 -9.29
C ASP A 68 -3.36 7.03 -7.92
N THR A 69 -3.45 5.83 -7.33
CA THR A 69 -3.82 5.69 -5.92
C THR A 69 -2.83 6.45 -5.06
N GLN A 70 -3.33 7.20 -4.07
CA GLN A 70 -2.50 7.87 -3.09
C GLN A 70 -2.80 7.36 -1.68
N VAL A 71 -1.73 7.11 -0.93
CA VAL A 71 -1.79 6.64 0.44
C VAL A 71 -0.94 7.56 1.32
N ALA A 72 -1.61 8.42 2.09
CA ALA A 72 -0.95 9.25 3.09
C ALA A 72 -0.90 8.51 4.43
N ILE A 73 0.26 8.50 5.05
CA ILE A 73 0.59 7.76 6.27
C ILE A 73 1.01 8.78 7.32
N THR A 74 0.44 8.72 8.52
CA THR A 74 0.80 9.61 9.63
C THR A 74 1.96 9.04 10.46
N GLU A 75 2.26 9.72 11.58
CA GLU A 75 3.30 9.31 12.51
C GLU A 75 2.97 7.95 13.17
N ASN A 76 3.99 7.21 13.58
CA ASN A 76 3.90 5.93 14.31
C ASN A 76 3.00 4.90 13.62
N SER A 77 3.08 4.83 12.30
CA SER A 77 2.25 3.94 11.50
C SER A 77 3.06 2.79 10.90
N LYS A 78 2.37 1.66 10.68
CA LYS A 78 2.90 0.48 10.00
C LYS A 78 1.91 0.02 8.93
N LEU A 79 2.33 0.13 7.68
CA LEU A 79 1.60 -0.29 6.48
C LEU A 79 2.37 -1.38 5.74
N VAL A 80 1.73 -2.49 5.44
CA VAL A 80 2.27 -3.57 4.59
C VAL A 80 1.56 -3.55 3.24
N ILE A 81 2.31 -3.65 2.17
CA ILE A 81 1.79 -3.80 0.81
C ILE A 81 1.88 -5.28 0.46
N ASP A 82 0.74 -6.00 0.53
CA ASP A 82 0.72 -7.45 0.28
C ASP A 82 0.75 -7.77 -1.21
N GLU A 83 -0.06 -7.09 -2.00
CA GLU A 83 -0.19 -7.35 -3.42
C GLU A 83 -0.45 -6.05 -4.19
N TYR A 84 0.19 -5.91 -5.33
CA TYR A 84 -0.12 -4.86 -6.29
C TYR A 84 0.14 -5.36 -7.72
N VAL A 85 -0.92 -5.36 -8.52
CA VAL A 85 -0.87 -5.63 -9.96
C VAL A 85 -1.65 -4.53 -10.66
N TYR A 86 -1.10 -3.98 -11.73
CA TYR A 86 -1.78 -2.94 -12.51
C TYR A 86 -1.40 -3.04 -13.99
N ASP A 87 -2.43 -3.11 -14.85
CA ASP A 87 -2.33 -3.02 -16.31
C ASP A 87 -2.86 -1.65 -16.75
N PRO A 88 -2.00 -0.70 -17.12
CA PRO A 88 -2.43 0.65 -17.51
C PRO A 88 -3.24 0.66 -18.81
N ASN A 89 -3.08 -0.33 -19.70
CA ASN A 89 -3.80 -0.38 -20.97
C ASN A 89 -5.29 -0.72 -20.78
N ARG A 90 -5.59 -1.48 -19.73
CA ARG A 90 -6.96 -1.91 -19.37
C ARG A 90 -7.52 -1.14 -18.20
N GLY A 91 -6.69 -0.36 -17.49
CA GLY A 91 -7.03 0.23 -16.19
C GLY A 91 -7.37 -0.82 -15.12
N ALA A 92 -7.02 -2.07 -15.37
CA ALA A 92 -7.34 -3.21 -14.52
C ALA A 92 -6.18 -3.51 -13.56
N GLY A 93 -6.51 -4.04 -12.40
CA GLY A 93 -5.49 -4.42 -11.44
C GLY A 93 -6.06 -4.94 -10.15
N LYS A 94 -5.18 -5.17 -9.18
CA LYS A 94 -5.52 -5.58 -7.83
C LYS A 94 -4.56 -4.93 -6.84
N MET A 95 -5.07 -4.51 -5.70
CA MET A 95 -4.27 -3.96 -4.61
C MET A 95 -4.74 -4.54 -3.28
N SER A 96 -3.80 -5.07 -2.51
CA SER A 96 -4.02 -5.51 -1.14
C SER A 96 -3.00 -4.87 -0.22
N MET A 97 -3.48 -4.29 0.87
CA MET A 97 -2.66 -3.64 1.90
C MET A 97 -3.13 -4.05 3.29
N LYS A 98 -2.22 -3.99 4.27
CA LYS A 98 -2.54 -4.23 5.66
C LYS A 98 -2.05 -3.09 6.53
N ILE A 99 -2.97 -2.45 7.24
CA ILE A 99 -2.66 -1.42 8.23
C ILE A 99 -2.58 -2.11 9.58
N ALA A 100 -1.37 -2.22 10.11
CA ALA A 100 -1.13 -2.89 11.38
C ALA A 100 -1.18 -1.92 12.57
N LEU A 101 -0.87 -0.64 12.34
CA LEU A 101 -0.87 0.41 13.36
C LEU A 101 -0.92 1.79 12.70
N GLY A 102 -1.51 2.76 13.37
CA GLY A 102 -1.49 4.18 13.01
C GLY A 102 -2.62 4.60 12.07
N THR A 103 -2.48 5.77 11.45
CA THR A 103 -3.53 6.35 10.59
C THR A 103 -3.05 6.45 9.16
N VAL A 104 -3.91 5.97 8.26
CA VAL A 104 -3.72 6.01 6.81
C VAL A 104 -4.93 6.70 6.17
N ARG A 105 -4.66 7.62 5.23
CA ARG A 105 -5.67 8.17 4.33
C ARG A 105 -5.45 7.61 2.93
N TYR A 106 -6.47 6.96 2.41
CA TYR A 106 -6.49 6.39 1.07
C TYR A 106 -7.31 7.28 0.13
N ALA A 107 -6.80 7.47 -1.08
CA ALA A 107 -7.53 8.11 -2.17
C ALA A 107 -7.46 7.23 -3.42
N SER A 108 -8.62 6.82 -3.94
CA SER A 108 -8.76 5.88 -5.04
C SER A 108 -8.09 6.32 -6.33
N GLY A 109 -7.31 5.43 -6.92
CA GLY A 109 -6.79 5.50 -8.28
C GLY A 109 -7.63 4.74 -9.30
N ALA A 110 -7.01 4.35 -10.42
CA ALA A 110 -7.69 3.72 -11.54
C ALA A 110 -8.22 2.31 -11.22
N ILE A 111 -7.52 1.52 -10.42
CA ILE A 111 -7.95 0.16 -10.04
C ILE A 111 -9.33 0.20 -9.37
N ALA A 112 -9.49 1.04 -8.34
CA ALA A 112 -10.75 1.13 -7.59
C ALA A 112 -11.91 1.74 -8.37
N LYS A 113 -11.61 2.59 -9.37
CA LYS A 113 -12.63 3.22 -10.24
C LYS A 113 -13.17 2.23 -11.28
N ASN A 114 -12.33 1.33 -11.77
CA ASN A 114 -12.69 0.39 -12.83
C ASN A 114 -13.26 -0.93 -12.29
N ASN A 115 -12.80 -1.39 -11.13
CA ASN A 115 -13.34 -2.57 -10.46
C ASN A 115 -13.18 -2.45 -8.94
N ASN A 116 -14.29 -2.34 -8.25
CA ASN A 116 -14.36 -2.13 -6.80
C ASN A 116 -13.99 -3.35 -5.94
N GLU A 117 -14.03 -4.56 -6.50
CA GLU A 117 -13.69 -5.79 -5.76
C GLU A 117 -12.18 -6.03 -5.68
N ASN A 118 -11.40 -5.24 -6.40
CA ASN A 118 -9.96 -5.43 -6.52
C ASN A 118 -9.12 -4.64 -5.51
N ILE A 119 -9.76 -3.88 -4.62
CA ILE A 119 -9.07 -3.19 -3.52
C ILE A 119 -9.47 -3.83 -2.20
N ASN A 120 -8.47 -4.38 -1.51
CA ASN A 120 -8.63 -5.03 -0.22
C ASN A 120 -7.67 -4.40 0.79
N ILE A 121 -8.21 -3.80 1.85
CA ILE A 121 -7.41 -3.20 2.92
C ILE A 121 -7.77 -3.87 4.24
N GLN A 122 -6.78 -4.49 4.86
CA GLN A 122 -6.94 -5.27 6.07
C GLN A 122 -6.46 -4.50 7.30
N THR A 123 -7.12 -4.73 8.41
CA THR A 123 -6.67 -4.39 9.75
C THR A 123 -6.64 -5.67 10.61
N PRO A 124 -6.17 -5.64 11.87
CA PRO A 124 -6.24 -6.80 12.74
C PRO A 124 -7.65 -7.37 12.97
N VAL A 125 -8.70 -6.53 12.85
CA VAL A 125 -10.08 -6.89 13.22
C VAL A 125 -11.10 -6.74 12.08
N ALA A 126 -10.69 -6.21 10.92
CA ALA A 126 -11.63 -5.96 9.81
C ALA A 126 -10.94 -5.98 8.44
N THR A 127 -11.74 -6.22 7.42
CA THR A 127 -11.39 -6.10 6.01
C THR A 127 -12.25 -5.00 5.39
N VAL A 128 -11.62 -4.11 4.62
CA VAL A 128 -12.28 -2.99 3.94
C VAL A 128 -12.13 -3.13 2.44
N GLY A 129 -13.25 -3.33 1.77
CA GLY A 129 -13.38 -3.22 0.31
C GLY A 129 -13.71 -1.78 -0.09
N VAL A 130 -13.12 -1.28 -1.16
CA VAL A 130 -13.22 0.13 -1.57
C VAL A 130 -13.79 0.27 -2.96
N ARG A 131 -14.81 1.11 -3.10
CA ARG A 131 -15.45 1.42 -4.37
C ARG A 131 -15.39 2.92 -4.68
N GLY A 132 -14.32 3.31 -5.42
CA GLY A 132 -14.22 4.62 -6.01
C GLY A 132 -14.34 5.81 -5.06
N THR A 133 -13.74 5.72 -3.86
CA THR A 133 -13.85 6.77 -2.84
C THR A 133 -12.54 7.00 -2.10
N SER A 134 -12.51 8.06 -1.31
CA SER A 134 -11.47 8.33 -0.32
C SER A 134 -11.96 7.95 1.06
N PHE A 135 -11.06 7.52 1.93
CA PHE A 135 -11.36 7.26 3.34
C PHE A 135 -10.12 7.48 4.21
N SER A 136 -10.32 7.60 5.51
CA SER A 136 -9.28 7.52 6.52
C SER A 136 -9.52 6.30 7.40
N MET A 137 -8.45 5.64 7.79
CA MET A 137 -8.50 4.49 8.69
C MET A 137 -7.43 4.64 9.75
N THR A 138 -7.81 4.40 11.01
CA THR A 138 -6.90 4.37 12.15
C THR A 138 -6.96 3.01 12.82
N VAL A 139 -5.80 2.45 13.12
CA VAL A 139 -5.63 1.22 13.92
C VAL A 139 -4.82 1.59 15.15
N ASP A 140 -5.36 1.34 16.32
CA ASP A 140 -4.69 1.59 17.60
C ASP A 140 -3.77 0.44 18.03
N GLU A 141 -3.10 0.61 19.17
CA GLU A 141 -2.13 -0.36 19.70
C GLU A 141 -2.76 -1.70 20.12
N ILE A 142 -4.07 -1.73 20.38
CA ILE A 142 -4.81 -2.97 20.71
C ILE A 142 -5.55 -3.55 19.50
N GLY A 143 -5.33 -2.97 18.32
CA GLY A 143 -5.87 -3.45 17.04
C GLY A 143 -7.28 -2.97 16.70
N GLN A 144 -7.90 -2.11 17.53
CA GLN A 144 -9.21 -1.52 17.19
C GLN A 144 -9.07 -0.61 15.97
N SER A 145 -10.11 -0.63 15.15
CA SER A 145 -10.09 0.07 13.87
C SER A 145 -11.25 1.06 13.76
N LEU A 146 -10.94 2.30 13.39
CA LEU A 146 -11.89 3.33 13.02
C LEU A 146 -11.79 3.61 11.52
N VAL A 147 -12.90 3.54 10.80
CA VAL A 147 -12.96 3.83 9.38
C VAL A 147 -13.90 5.00 9.13
N ILE A 148 -13.44 6.01 8.41
CA ILE A 148 -14.19 7.23 8.10
C ILE A 148 -14.22 7.39 6.58
N LEU A 149 -15.41 7.31 5.99
CA LEU A 149 -15.64 7.60 4.58
C LEU A 149 -15.44 9.11 4.34
N LEU A 150 -14.70 9.44 3.29
CA LEU A 150 -14.39 10.84 2.92
C LEU A 150 -14.87 11.12 1.49
N PRO A 151 -15.25 12.35 1.19
CA PRO A 151 -15.52 12.75 -0.18
C PRO A 151 -14.23 12.72 -1.02
N ASN A 152 -14.38 12.44 -2.29
CA ASN A 152 -13.35 12.64 -3.30
C ASN A 152 -13.07 14.14 -3.50
N ARG A 153 -12.01 14.48 -4.24
CA ARG A 153 -11.67 15.88 -4.54
C ARG A 153 -12.74 16.61 -5.34
N ASP A 154 -13.54 15.90 -6.13
CA ASP A 154 -14.66 16.41 -6.91
C ASP A 154 -15.98 16.48 -6.13
N GLY A 155 -15.95 16.17 -4.83
CA GLY A 155 -17.11 16.16 -3.94
C GLY A 155 -17.98 14.90 -4.02
N THR A 156 -17.69 13.98 -4.93
CA THR A 156 -18.39 12.69 -4.99
C THR A 156 -18.03 11.81 -3.80
N VAL A 157 -18.95 10.95 -3.41
CA VAL A 157 -18.75 9.93 -2.38
C VAL A 157 -19.02 8.58 -3.00
N GLY A 158 -18.10 7.65 -2.87
CA GLY A 158 -18.29 6.27 -3.28
C GLY A 158 -18.79 5.42 -2.12
N GLU A 159 -18.36 4.17 -2.08
CA GLU A 159 -18.79 3.19 -1.09
C GLU A 159 -17.58 2.49 -0.50
N ILE A 160 -17.63 2.19 0.79
CA ILE A 160 -16.73 1.24 1.43
C ILE A 160 -17.55 0.17 2.15
N ARG A 161 -17.08 -1.07 2.04
CA ARG A 161 -17.63 -2.22 2.73
C ARG A 161 -16.64 -2.63 3.81
N VAL A 162 -17.10 -2.66 5.06
CA VAL A 162 -16.29 -3.10 6.20
C VAL A 162 -16.85 -4.43 6.69
N GLU A 163 -16.00 -5.46 6.70
CA GLU A 163 -16.32 -6.81 7.18
C GLU A 163 -15.46 -7.14 8.40
N SER A 164 -16.07 -7.72 9.42
CA SER A 164 -15.43 -8.22 10.63
C SER A 164 -16.13 -9.49 11.11
N ASP A 165 -15.63 -10.13 12.16
CA ASP A 165 -16.30 -11.28 12.80
C ASP A 165 -17.70 -10.94 13.33
N ALA A 166 -17.99 -9.68 13.62
CA ALA A 166 -19.29 -9.20 14.09
C ALA A 166 -20.31 -8.97 12.95
N GLY A 167 -19.87 -9.04 11.68
CA GLY A 167 -20.71 -8.82 10.52
C GLY A 167 -20.16 -7.79 9.54
N GLN A 168 -21.03 -7.30 8.66
CA GLN A 168 -20.69 -6.37 7.58
C GLN A 168 -21.47 -5.06 7.71
N VAL A 169 -20.77 -3.96 7.42
CA VAL A 169 -21.37 -2.61 7.30
C VAL A 169 -20.97 -2.00 5.97
N ILE A 170 -21.91 -1.34 5.30
CA ILE A 170 -21.65 -0.55 4.09
C ILE A 170 -21.78 0.92 4.48
N LEU A 171 -20.70 1.68 4.22
CA LEU A 171 -20.67 3.13 4.35
C LEU A 171 -20.78 3.73 2.94
N ASN A 172 -21.82 4.46 2.71
CA ASN A 172 -22.10 5.23 1.51
C ASN A 172 -22.78 6.54 1.91
N LYS A 173 -23.19 7.34 0.93
CA LYS A 173 -23.84 8.62 1.17
C LYS A 173 -25.12 8.49 1.99
#